data_f8f523976dac5ce4cf67ccc95b558901
#
_entry.id   f8f523976dac5ce4cf67ccc95b558901
#
_cell.length_a   1.000
_cell.length_b   1.000
_cell.length_c   1.000
_cell.angle_alpha   90.00
_cell.angle_beta   90.00
_cell.angle_gamma   90.00
#
_symmetry.space_group_name_H-M   'P 1'
#
loop_
_entity.id
_entity.type
_entity.pdbx_description
1 polymer ?
#
loop_
_entity_poly.entity_id
_entity_poly.type
_entity_poly.pdbx_seq_one_letter_code
_entity_poly.pdbx_strand_id
1 'polypeptide(L)'
;SPNFSIYAACKAALRSLVASLALELIPRQIRLNAVSPGPIATPMFDRFGLPAEPSQAIKAQIQAKSPISRFGSPDEIAKVNLFLASDDSSYIVGEEIIVDGGMSLL
;
A
#
# COMPACT_ATOMS: atom_id res chain seq x y z
N SER A 1 -9.00 15.73 0.71
CA SER A 1 -9.72 15.59 1.97
C SER A 1 -9.11 16.50 3.04
N PRO A 2 -9.91 17.30 3.75
CA PRO A 2 -9.37 18.32 4.65
C PRO A 2 -8.58 17.79 5.84
N ASN A 3 -8.76 16.54 6.21
CA ASN A 3 -8.04 15.96 7.34
C ASN A 3 -6.86 15.06 6.94
N PHE A 4 -6.52 15.05 5.65
CA PHE A 4 -5.50 14.13 5.12
C PHE A 4 -4.30 14.83 4.51
N SER A 5 -4.17 16.17 4.69
CA SER A 5 -3.06 16.91 4.09
C SER A 5 -1.68 16.48 4.63
N ILE A 6 -1.58 16.27 5.95
CA ILE A 6 -0.33 15.79 6.56
C ILE A 6 -0.02 14.36 6.13
N TYR A 7 -1.04 13.51 6.09
CA TYR A 7 -0.91 12.14 5.61
C TYR A 7 -0.39 12.12 4.16
N ALA A 8 -1.02 12.91 3.29
CA ALA A 8 -0.63 12.99 1.89
C ALA A 8 0.81 13.52 1.73
N ALA A 9 1.19 14.53 2.53
CA ALA A 9 2.54 15.07 2.53
C ALA A 9 3.56 14.02 2.97
N CYS A 10 3.26 13.25 4.01
CA CYS A 10 4.13 12.16 4.48
C CYS A 10 4.29 11.07 3.43
N LYS A 11 3.21 10.71 2.73
CA LYS A 11 3.26 9.72 1.65
C LYS A 11 4.10 10.20 0.48
N ALA A 12 3.96 11.47 0.09
CA ALA A 12 4.77 12.07 -0.97
C ALA A 12 6.24 12.12 -0.59
N ALA A 13 6.54 12.49 0.67
CA ALA A 13 7.91 12.53 1.18
C ALA A 13 8.52 11.12 1.19
N LEU A 14 7.77 10.11 1.60
CA LEU A 14 8.24 8.72 1.59
C LEU A 14 8.56 8.25 0.17
N ARG A 15 7.71 8.56 -0.79
CA ARG A 15 7.95 8.21 -2.20
C ARG A 15 9.24 8.87 -2.71
N SER A 16 9.44 10.15 -2.42
CA SER A 16 10.64 10.87 -2.82
C SER A 16 11.89 10.28 -2.16
N LEU A 17 11.80 9.94 -0.88
CA LEU A 17 12.88 9.32 -0.13
C LEU A 17 13.26 7.95 -0.73
N VAL A 18 12.27 7.13 -1.05
CA VAL A 18 12.52 5.82 -1.67
C VAL A 18 13.25 5.97 -2.99
N ALA A 19 12.84 6.90 -3.85
CA ALA A 19 13.49 7.13 -5.13
C ALA A 19 14.95 7.57 -4.95
N SER A 20 15.21 8.51 -4.03
CA SER A 20 16.57 9.02 -3.77
C SER A 20 17.45 7.94 -3.14
N LEU A 21 16.96 7.24 -2.12
CA LEU A 21 17.71 6.16 -1.46
C LEU A 21 17.98 5.00 -2.40
N ALA A 22 17.03 4.67 -3.28
CA ALA A 22 17.22 3.60 -4.25
C ALA A 22 18.45 3.87 -5.11
N LEU A 23 18.65 5.10 -5.56
CA LEU A 23 19.84 5.47 -6.34
C LEU A 23 21.11 5.37 -5.51
N GLU A 24 21.07 5.80 -4.26
CA GLU A 24 22.24 5.74 -3.36
C GLU A 24 22.67 4.30 -3.04
N LEU A 25 21.72 3.36 -3.08
CA LEU A 25 21.97 1.96 -2.73
C LEU A 25 22.44 1.10 -3.92
N ILE A 26 22.28 1.58 -5.16
CA ILE A 26 22.69 0.84 -6.35
C ILE A 26 24.17 0.41 -6.30
N PRO A 27 25.14 1.26 -5.91
CA PRO A 27 26.53 0.83 -5.84
C PRO A 27 26.79 -0.32 -4.87
N ARG A 28 25.88 -0.52 -3.91
CA ARG A 28 25.94 -1.64 -2.96
C ARG A 28 25.15 -2.86 -3.45
N GLN A 29 24.63 -2.81 -4.68
CA GLN A 29 23.80 -3.88 -5.26
C GLN A 29 22.55 -4.17 -4.45
N ILE A 30 21.98 -3.14 -3.84
CA ILE A 30 20.73 -3.21 -3.09
C ILE A 30 19.66 -2.47 -3.89
N ARG A 31 18.56 -3.17 -4.18
CA ARG A 31 17.38 -2.56 -4.79
C ARG A 31 16.39 -2.17 -3.70
N LEU A 32 15.83 -1.00 -3.81
CA LEU A 32 14.81 -0.50 -2.89
C LEU A 32 13.58 -0.12 -3.70
N ASN A 33 12.44 -0.66 -3.31
CA ASN A 33 11.14 -0.35 -3.88
C ASN A 33 10.11 -0.22 -2.76
N ALA A 34 8.97 0.35 -3.05
CA ALA A 34 7.88 0.51 -2.10
C ALA A 34 6.65 -0.23 -2.58
N VAL A 35 5.88 -0.77 -1.64
CA VAL A 35 4.56 -1.34 -1.89
C VAL A 35 3.54 -0.49 -1.15
N SER A 36 2.52 -0.03 -1.86
CA SER A 36 1.45 0.79 -1.30
C SER A 36 0.13 0.03 -1.42
N PRO A 37 -0.27 -0.66 -0.35
CA PRO A 37 -1.54 -1.40 -0.36
C PRO A 37 -2.73 -0.46 -0.20
N GLY A 38 -3.86 -0.85 -0.79
CA GLY A 38 -5.16 -0.27 -0.50
C GLY A 38 -5.82 -0.94 0.71
N PRO A 39 -7.14 -0.94 0.76
CA PRO A 39 -7.87 -1.58 1.85
C PRO A 39 -7.66 -3.09 1.85
N ILE A 40 -7.04 -3.59 2.91
CA ILE A 40 -6.70 -5.00 3.08
C ILE A 40 -7.47 -5.57 4.25
N ALA A 41 -8.01 -6.77 4.09
CA ALA A 41 -8.75 -7.47 5.14
C ALA A 41 -7.78 -7.94 6.23
N THR A 42 -7.59 -7.11 7.24
CA THR A 42 -6.71 -7.39 8.38
C THR A 42 -7.47 -7.19 9.68
N PRO A 43 -6.98 -7.72 10.82
CA PRO A 43 -7.60 -7.48 12.11
C PRO A 43 -7.49 -6.04 12.61
N MET A 44 -6.86 -5.14 11.85
CA MET A 44 -6.64 -3.76 12.27
C MET A 44 -7.93 -3.03 12.63
N PHE A 45 -8.99 -3.23 11.83
CA PHE A 45 -10.28 -2.60 12.10
C PHE A 45 -10.89 -3.06 13.43
N ASP A 46 -10.66 -4.31 13.81
CA ASP A 46 -11.16 -4.88 15.06
C ASP A 46 -10.35 -4.38 16.27
N ARG A 47 -9.12 -3.94 16.04
CA ARG A 47 -8.22 -3.44 17.09
C ARG A 47 -8.42 -1.97 17.45
N PHE A 48 -9.20 -1.23 16.67
CA PHE A 48 -9.49 0.17 16.97
C PHE A 48 -10.44 0.35 18.16
N GLY A 49 -10.93 -0.72 18.76
CA GLY A 49 -11.84 -0.65 19.90
C GLY A 49 -13.21 -0.12 19.54
N LEU A 50 -13.54 -0.06 18.26
CA LEU A 50 -14.85 0.36 17.79
C LEU A 50 -15.86 -0.77 17.97
N PRO A 51 -17.13 -0.45 18.30
CA PRO A 51 -18.20 -1.46 18.28
C PRO A 51 -18.26 -2.16 16.91
N ALA A 52 -18.65 -3.42 16.90
CA ALA A 52 -18.64 -4.24 15.70
C ALA A 52 -19.48 -3.65 14.55
N GLU A 53 -20.66 -3.05 14.87
CA GLU A 53 -21.55 -2.49 13.84
C GLU A 53 -20.95 -1.31 13.06
N PRO A 54 -20.40 -0.25 13.71
CA PRO A 54 -19.74 0.83 12.98
C PRO A 54 -18.55 0.32 12.15
N SER A 55 -17.81 -0.64 12.66
CA SER A 55 -16.68 -1.23 11.93
C SER A 55 -17.15 -1.94 10.65
N GLN A 56 -18.25 -2.70 10.73
CA GLN A 56 -18.83 -3.37 9.56
C GLN A 56 -19.40 -2.38 8.55
N ALA A 57 -20.04 -1.31 9.02
CA ALA A 57 -20.56 -0.26 8.15
C ALA A 57 -19.44 0.43 7.38
N ILE A 58 -18.34 0.74 8.04
CA ILE A 58 -17.15 1.32 7.42
C ILE A 58 -16.56 0.36 6.38
N LYS A 59 -16.44 -0.91 6.72
CA LYS A 59 -15.95 -1.94 5.78
C LYS A 59 -16.84 -2.04 4.55
N ALA A 60 -18.16 -2.02 4.73
CA ALA A 60 -19.10 -2.07 3.62
C ALA A 60 -18.98 -0.84 2.71
N GLN A 61 -18.80 0.35 3.29
CA GLN A 61 -18.59 1.57 2.51
C GLN A 61 -17.31 1.52 1.69
N ILE A 62 -16.22 1.06 2.29
CA ILE A 62 -14.94 0.91 1.61
C ILE A 62 -15.07 -0.08 0.47
N GLN A 63 -15.70 -1.23 0.73
CA GLN A 63 -15.91 -2.26 -0.29
C GLN A 63 -16.76 -1.74 -1.45
N ALA A 64 -17.81 -0.97 -1.15
CA ALA A 64 -18.69 -0.41 -2.17
C ALA A 64 -17.97 0.60 -3.06
N LYS A 65 -16.99 1.33 -2.54
CA LYS A 65 -16.19 2.29 -3.29
C LYS A 65 -15.05 1.65 -4.08
N SER A 66 -14.67 0.45 -3.72
CA SER A 66 -13.56 -0.24 -4.39
C SER A 66 -13.95 -0.64 -5.81
N PRO A 67 -13.14 -0.28 -6.83
CA PRO A 67 -13.43 -0.68 -8.21
C PRO A 67 -13.60 -2.19 -8.39
N ILE A 68 -12.83 -3.00 -7.67
CA ILE A 68 -12.97 -4.47 -7.76
C ILE A 68 -13.96 -5.03 -6.75
N SER A 69 -14.65 -4.17 -5.99
CA SER A 69 -15.77 -4.52 -5.09
C SER A 69 -15.40 -5.48 -3.97
N ARG A 70 -14.16 -5.47 -3.53
CA ARG A 70 -13.70 -6.27 -2.39
C ARG A 70 -12.44 -5.68 -1.77
N PHE A 71 -12.14 -6.11 -0.55
CA PHE A 71 -10.84 -5.87 0.07
C PHE A 71 -9.79 -6.78 -0.59
N GLY A 72 -8.55 -6.32 -0.58
CA GLY A 72 -7.42 -7.21 -0.85
C GLY A 72 -7.16 -8.13 0.34
N SER A 73 -6.43 -9.20 0.12
CA SER A 73 -5.99 -10.10 1.18
C SER A 73 -4.53 -9.83 1.53
N PRO A 74 -4.11 -10.13 2.77
CA PRO A 74 -2.70 -10.07 3.13
C PRO A 74 -1.81 -10.89 2.21
N ASP A 75 -2.30 -12.01 1.73
CA ASP A 75 -1.57 -12.90 0.81
C ASP A 75 -1.29 -12.21 -0.53
N GLU A 76 -2.23 -11.42 -1.03
CA GLU A 76 -2.03 -10.66 -2.27
C GLU A 76 -0.90 -9.64 -2.13
N ILE A 77 -0.76 -9.02 -0.97
CA ILE A 77 0.36 -8.10 -0.70
C ILE A 77 1.65 -8.88 -0.50
N ALA A 78 1.62 -9.99 0.20
CA ALA A 78 2.79 -10.84 0.43
C ALA A 78 3.40 -11.34 -0.88
N LYS A 79 2.58 -11.68 -1.86
CA LYS A 79 3.06 -12.11 -3.19
C LYS A 79 3.78 -11.01 -3.94
N VAL A 80 3.31 -9.76 -3.83
CA VAL A 80 4.00 -8.61 -4.41
C VAL A 80 5.34 -8.38 -3.72
N ASN A 81 5.37 -8.45 -2.39
CA ASN A 81 6.61 -8.32 -1.63
C ASN A 81 7.62 -9.41 -2.01
N LEU A 82 7.16 -10.64 -2.16
CA LEU A 82 8.02 -11.75 -2.57
C LEU A 82 8.60 -11.53 -3.96
N PHE A 83 7.79 -11.06 -4.92
CA PHE A 83 8.25 -10.71 -6.26
C PHE A 83 9.34 -9.65 -6.20
N LEU A 84 9.12 -8.57 -5.43
CA LEU A 84 10.10 -7.48 -5.32
C LEU A 84 11.37 -7.91 -4.59
N ALA A 85 11.29 -8.88 -3.69
CA ALA A 85 12.45 -9.42 -2.99
C ALA A 85 13.24 -10.44 -3.81
N SER A 86 12.68 -10.90 -4.93
CA SER A 86 13.29 -11.93 -5.77
C SER A 86 14.02 -11.34 -6.97
N ASP A 87 14.80 -12.18 -7.64
CA ASP A 87 15.49 -11.81 -8.88
C ASP A 87 14.52 -11.59 -10.04
N ASP A 88 13.26 -12.03 -9.91
CA ASP A 88 12.23 -11.78 -10.93
C ASP A 88 11.98 -10.29 -11.14
N SER A 89 12.30 -9.46 -10.16
CA SER A 89 12.17 -8.01 -10.24
C SER A 89 13.53 -7.31 -10.35
N SER A 90 14.52 -7.96 -10.87
CA SER A 90 15.93 -7.51 -10.84
C SER A 90 16.18 -6.16 -11.54
N TYR A 91 15.29 -5.73 -12.42
CA TYR A 91 15.43 -4.45 -13.13
C TYR A 91 14.52 -3.35 -12.58
N ILE A 92 13.80 -3.62 -11.49
CA ILE A 92 12.89 -2.66 -10.84
C ILE A 92 13.62 -1.99 -9.67
N VAL A 93 13.78 -0.67 -9.72
CA VAL A 93 14.52 0.11 -8.74
C VAL A 93 13.80 1.43 -8.48
N GLY A 94 13.55 1.74 -7.23
CA GLY A 94 12.98 3.03 -6.83
C GLY A 94 11.51 3.21 -7.18
N GLU A 95 10.81 2.12 -7.44
CA GLU A 95 9.41 2.15 -7.88
C GLU A 95 8.45 2.01 -6.70
N GLU A 96 7.27 2.60 -6.84
CA GLU A 96 6.15 2.37 -5.94
C GLU A 96 5.14 1.49 -6.65
N ILE A 97 4.90 0.30 -6.12
CA ILE A 97 3.89 -0.62 -6.65
C ILE A 97 2.61 -0.43 -5.86
N ILE A 98 1.58 0.06 -6.52
CA ILE A 98 0.28 0.30 -5.91
C ILE A 98 -0.56 -0.98 -6.06
N VAL A 99 -1.03 -1.51 -4.93
CA VAL A 99 -1.78 -2.77 -4.87
C VAL A 99 -3.09 -2.50 -4.12
N ASP A 100 -4.06 -1.92 -4.83
CA ASP A 100 -5.23 -1.32 -4.18
C ASP A 100 -6.56 -1.59 -4.88
N GLY A 101 -6.58 -2.51 -5.82
CA GLY A 101 -7.82 -2.81 -6.54
C GLY A 101 -8.35 -1.67 -7.39
N GLY A 102 -7.50 -0.73 -7.77
CA GLY A 102 -7.87 0.41 -8.60
C GLY A 102 -8.32 1.64 -7.81
N MET A 103 -8.28 1.59 -6.49
CA MET A 103 -8.78 2.67 -5.62
C MET A 103 -8.14 4.03 -5.92
N SER A 104 -6.85 4.06 -6.21
CA SER A 104 -6.11 5.28 -6.50
C SER A 104 -6.43 5.89 -7.87
N LEU A 105 -7.20 5.19 -8.70
CA LEU A 105 -7.60 5.69 -10.01
C LEU A 105 -8.90 6.49 -9.98
N LEU A 106 -9.58 6.54 -8.84
CA LEU A 106 -10.85 7.27 -8.67
C LEU A 106 -10.67 8.77 -8.58
#